data_cc0e552efeacef316a0342525dc48228
#
_entry.id   cc0e552efeacef316a0342525dc48228
#
_cell.length_a   1.000
_cell.length_b   1.000
_cell.length_c   1.000
_cell.angle_alpha   90.00
_cell.angle_beta   90.00
_cell.angle_gamma   90.00
#
_symmetry.space_group_name_H-M   'P 1'
#
loop_
_entity.id
_entity.type
_entity.pdbx_description
1 polymer ?
#
loop_
_entity_poly.entity_id
_entity_poly.type
_entity_poly.pdbx_seq_one_letter_code
_entity_poly.pdbx_strand_id
1 'polypeptide(L)'
;MLNTTADNGPSWYVVHTNPRQEERAEKNLRAWSVATFFPKLKQRRYSPFTGEQSDVTKPLFTRYIFVRFDLEMLFHKVRYTRGVHSLVSLGGGPVSVDDEVIKMLQSRVDQEGFVKIGEDFKPGELVIVRDGPFRDIHAVFERDMNDRERVIILLDALNYRANIEIERSHLIRAAAL
;
A
#
# COMPACT_ATOMS: atom_id res chain seq x y z
N MET A 1 0.62 28.45 2.79
CA MET A 1 0.19 28.77 4.17
C MET A 1 -0.01 27.46 4.89
N LEU A 2 0.92 27.05 5.72
CA LEU A 2 0.83 25.82 6.53
C LEU A 2 -0.14 26.13 7.67
N ASN A 3 -1.32 25.52 7.62
CA ASN A 3 -2.28 25.60 8.71
C ASN A 3 -1.72 24.85 9.92
N THR A 4 -1.12 25.59 10.84
CA THR A 4 -0.83 25.14 12.18
C THR A 4 -2.08 25.37 13.03
N THR A 5 -3.14 24.60 12.80
CA THR A 5 -4.18 24.46 13.80
C THR A 5 -3.67 23.43 14.78
N ALA A 6 -3.26 23.87 15.96
CA ALA A 6 -3.06 23.01 17.10
C ALA A 6 -4.42 22.40 17.48
N ASP A 7 -4.76 21.29 16.85
CA ASP A 7 -5.83 20.41 17.31
C ASP A 7 -5.26 19.66 18.52
N ASN A 8 -5.66 20.05 19.73
CA ASN A 8 -5.16 19.52 21.02
C ASN A 8 -5.58 18.06 21.26
N GLY A 9 -5.71 17.25 20.22
CA GLY A 9 -6.13 15.87 20.31
C GLY A 9 -5.14 14.88 19.67
N PRO A 10 -5.41 13.57 19.77
CA PRO A 10 -4.59 12.55 19.16
C PRO A 10 -4.58 12.66 17.64
N SER A 11 -3.41 12.84 17.04
CA SER A 11 -3.20 12.97 15.60
C SER A 11 -2.35 11.81 15.07
N TRP A 12 -2.42 11.54 13.77
CA TRP A 12 -1.58 10.54 13.12
C TRP A 12 -0.18 11.10 12.84
N TYR A 13 0.81 10.28 13.11
CA TYR A 13 2.23 10.54 12.84
C TYR A 13 2.86 9.34 12.15
N VAL A 14 4.03 9.54 11.55
CA VAL A 14 4.81 8.46 10.95
C VAL A 14 6.01 8.15 11.84
N VAL A 15 6.11 6.90 12.23
CA VAL A 15 7.27 6.34 12.93
C VAL A 15 8.18 5.66 11.93
N HIS A 16 9.45 6.03 11.94
CA HIS A 16 10.52 5.31 11.28
C HIS A 16 11.03 4.24 12.23
N THR A 17 11.06 2.98 11.78
CA THR A 17 11.48 1.84 12.60
C THR A 17 12.93 1.45 12.34
N ASN A 18 13.52 0.71 13.26
CA ASN A 18 14.76 -0.01 13.00
C ASN A 18 14.53 -1.07 11.89
N PRO A 19 15.57 -1.41 11.11
CA PRO A 19 15.44 -2.38 10.03
C PRO A 19 14.86 -3.72 10.52
N ARG A 20 13.81 -4.20 9.84
CA ARG A 20 13.12 -5.48 10.15
C ARG A 20 12.54 -5.54 11.57
N GLN A 21 12.23 -4.40 12.18
CA GLN A 21 11.61 -4.33 13.51
C GLN A 21 10.22 -3.69 13.50
N GLU A 22 9.58 -3.60 12.34
CA GLU A 22 8.28 -2.98 12.17
C GLU A 22 7.23 -3.64 13.07
N GLU A 23 7.12 -4.96 13.04
CA GLU A 23 6.15 -5.71 13.87
C GLU A 23 6.46 -5.60 15.36
N ARG A 24 7.76 -5.56 15.71
CA ARG A 24 8.17 -5.35 17.09
C ARG A 24 7.78 -3.96 17.59
N ALA A 25 8.02 -2.93 16.77
CA ALA A 25 7.62 -1.57 17.09
C ALA A 25 6.10 -1.47 17.24
N GLU A 26 5.35 -2.03 16.29
CA GLU A 26 3.90 -2.05 16.33
C GLU A 26 3.36 -2.68 17.62
N LYS A 27 3.86 -3.88 17.98
CA LYS A 27 3.44 -4.59 19.19
C LYS A 27 3.72 -3.77 20.46
N ASN A 28 4.89 -3.14 20.55
CA ASN A 28 5.28 -2.36 21.72
C ASN A 28 4.51 -1.04 21.80
N LEU A 29 4.22 -0.39 20.68
CA LEU A 29 3.38 0.81 20.63
C LEU A 29 1.95 0.53 21.07
N ARG A 30 1.36 -0.58 20.62
CA ARG A 30 0.04 -1.03 21.06
C ARG A 30 -0.02 -1.31 22.57
N ALA A 31 1.07 -1.79 23.17
CA ALA A 31 1.14 -1.98 24.63
C ALA A 31 1.04 -0.64 25.42
N TRP A 32 1.33 0.48 24.78
CA TRP A 32 1.10 1.83 25.33
C TRP A 32 -0.28 2.38 24.98
N SER A 33 -1.20 1.56 24.47
CA SER A 33 -2.52 1.99 23.97
C SER A 33 -2.45 2.99 22.83
N VAL A 34 -1.34 3.02 22.10
CA VAL A 34 -1.19 3.82 20.87
C VAL A 34 -1.84 3.08 19.72
N ALA A 35 -2.78 3.72 19.04
CA ALA A 35 -3.35 3.16 17.83
C ALA A 35 -2.29 3.12 16.72
N THR A 36 -2.17 1.97 16.06
CA THR A 36 -1.18 1.75 15.00
C THR A 36 -1.86 1.29 13.73
N PHE A 37 -1.33 1.74 12.59
CA PHE A 37 -1.70 1.25 11.27
C PHE A 37 -0.42 0.91 10.50
N PHE A 38 -0.23 -0.38 10.26
CA PHE A 38 0.92 -0.92 9.54
C PHE A 38 0.43 -1.65 8.30
N PRO A 39 0.23 -0.92 7.18
CA PRO A 39 -0.30 -1.51 5.96
C PRO A 39 0.68 -2.51 5.36
N LYS A 40 0.19 -3.69 5.04
CA LYS A 40 0.96 -4.78 4.45
C LYS A 40 0.39 -5.14 3.09
N LEU A 41 1.24 -5.67 2.22
CA LEU A 41 0.90 -6.23 0.92
C LEU A 41 1.04 -7.74 0.98
N LYS A 42 0.16 -8.44 0.28
CA LYS A 42 0.28 -9.86 0.00
C LYS A 42 0.82 -10.03 -1.41
N GLN A 43 2.02 -10.57 -1.53
CA GLN A 43 2.67 -10.82 -2.82
C GLN A 43 2.89 -12.32 -2.98
N ARG A 44 2.46 -12.88 -4.10
CA ARG A 44 2.82 -14.25 -4.47
C ARG A 44 4.25 -14.29 -4.95
N ARG A 45 5.02 -15.20 -4.38
CA ARG A 45 6.38 -15.47 -4.81
C ARG A 45 6.45 -16.87 -5.41
N TYR A 46 7.04 -16.94 -6.58
CA TYR A 46 7.34 -18.21 -7.24
C TYR A 46 8.77 -18.62 -6.90
N SER A 47 8.96 -19.85 -6.43
CA SER A 47 10.29 -20.41 -6.23
C SER A 47 10.78 -21.00 -7.54
N PRO A 48 11.84 -20.47 -8.17
CA PRO A 48 12.36 -21.02 -9.41
C PRO A 48 12.95 -22.42 -9.24
N PHE A 49 13.25 -22.85 -8.00
CA PHE A 49 13.86 -24.13 -7.71
C PHE A 49 12.85 -25.24 -7.44
N THR A 50 11.73 -24.93 -6.77
CA THR A 50 10.73 -25.93 -6.38
C THR A 50 9.46 -25.86 -7.21
N GLY A 51 9.27 -24.81 -8.01
CA GLY A 51 8.01 -24.57 -8.73
C GLY A 51 6.84 -24.20 -7.83
N GLU A 52 7.07 -24.08 -6.52
CA GLU A 52 6.01 -23.77 -5.56
C GLU A 52 5.72 -22.29 -5.49
N GLN A 53 4.43 -21.97 -5.36
CA GLN A 53 3.94 -20.62 -5.08
C GLN A 53 3.76 -20.45 -3.58
N SER A 54 4.34 -19.39 -3.03
CA SER A 54 4.15 -19.00 -1.63
C SER A 54 3.68 -17.56 -1.54
N ASP A 55 2.74 -17.30 -0.63
CA ASP A 55 2.33 -15.94 -0.31
C ASP A 55 3.33 -15.32 0.66
N VAL A 56 3.94 -14.21 0.25
CA VAL A 56 4.87 -13.45 1.09
C VAL A 56 4.22 -12.13 1.47
N THR A 57 4.21 -11.85 2.75
CA THR A 57 3.73 -10.56 3.28
C THR A 57 4.87 -9.57 3.31
N LYS A 58 4.64 -8.37 2.77
CA LYS A 58 5.59 -7.26 2.81
C LYS A 58 4.93 -6.01 3.38
N PRO A 59 5.68 -5.16 4.10
CA PRO A 59 5.21 -3.81 4.40
C PRO A 59 4.91 -3.03 3.11
N LEU A 60 3.81 -2.27 3.08
CA LEU A 60 3.56 -1.30 2.01
C LEU A 60 4.63 -0.21 2.02
N PHE A 61 4.98 0.25 3.22
CA PHE A 61 6.05 1.22 3.46
C PHE A 61 7.12 0.58 4.34
N THR A 62 8.19 0.11 3.74
CA THR A 62 9.30 -0.52 4.48
C THR A 62 9.86 0.44 5.51
N ARG A 63 9.96 0.01 6.76
CA ARG A 63 10.45 0.77 7.91
C ARG A 63 9.54 1.91 8.39
N TYR A 64 8.28 1.98 7.95
CA TYR A 64 7.36 3.03 8.41
C TYR A 64 6.07 2.43 8.94
N ILE A 65 5.59 3.00 10.06
CA ILE A 65 4.32 2.67 10.70
C ILE A 65 3.59 3.98 10.97
N PHE A 66 2.29 4.01 10.70
CA PHE A 66 1.44 5.11 11.13
C PHE A 66 0.98 4.86 12.57
N VAL A 67 1.02 5.91 13.38
CA VAL A 67 0.66 5.86 14.80
C VAL A 67 -0.20 7.05 15.16
N ARG A 68 -1.27 6.83 15.94
CA ARG A 68 -2.13 7.90 16.41
C ARG A 68 -2.00 8.08 17.90
N PHE A 69 -1.59 9.24 18.33
CA PHE A 69 -1.40 9.55 19.74
C PHE A 69 -1.40 11.06 19.99
N ASP A 70 -1.58 11.43 21.26
CA ASP A 70 -1.38 12.79 21.71
C ASP A 70 0.14 13.07 21.85
N LEU A 71 0.62 14.06 21.08
CA LEU A 71 2.05 14.36 20.99
C LEU A 71 2.62 14.83 22.31
N GLU A 72 1.89 15.67 23.05
CA GLU A 72 2.37 16.22 24.31
C GLU A 72 2.49 15.13 25.38
N MET A 73 1.52 14.23 25.43
CA MET A 73 1.47 13.17 26.44
C MET A 73 2.39 11.99 26.17
N LEU A 74 2.52 11.57 24.90
CA LEU A 74 3.13 10.27 24.55
C LEU A 74 4.38 10.37 23.69
N PHE A 75 4.84 11.57 23.29
CA PHE A 75 6.02 11.74 22.43
C PHE A 75 7.23 10.95 22.91
N HIS A 76 7.61 11.11 24.18
CA HIS A 76 8.77 10.41 24.74
C HIS A 76 8.59 8.89 24.76
N LYS A 77 7.41 8.41 25.15
CA LYS A 77 7.11 6.97 25.16
C LYS A 77 7.18 6.38 23.76
N VAL A 78 6.58 7.04 22.77
CA VAL A 78 6.59 6.59 21.38
C VAL A 78 8.01 6.61 20.83
N ARG A 79 8.76 7.73 21.01
CA ARG A 79 10.12 7.89 20.49
C ARG A 79 11.10 6.83 21.01
N TYR A 80 10.98 6.46 22.29
CA TYR A 80 11.90 5.51 22.94
C TYR A 80 11.35 4.08 23.00
N THR A 81 10.23 3.82 22.31
CA THR A 81 9.69 2.47 22.20
C THR A 81 10.65 1.57 21.44
N ARG A 82 10.87 0.37 21.98
CA ARG A 82 11.77 -0.62 21.37
C ARG A 82 11.27 -1.00 19.96
N GLY A 83 12.14 -0.85 18.96
CA GLY A 83 11.85 -1.03 17.55
C GLY A 83 11.62 0.27 16.78
N VAL A 84 11.34 1.36 17.49
CA VAL A 84 11.27 2.71 16.92
C VAL A 84 12.69 3.27 16.77
N HIS A 85 12.97 3.86 15.63
CA HIS A 85 14.19 4.63 15.37
C HIS A 85 13.95 6.12 15.63
N SER A 86 12.92 6.68 15.02
CA SER A 86 12.56 8.10 15.17
C SER A 86 11.11 8.34 14.71
N LEU A 87 10.58 9.52 15.01
CA LEU A 87 9.41 10.05 14.31
C LEU A 87 9.87 10.83 13.08
N VAL A 88 9.09 10.76 12.01
CA VAL A 88 9.31 11.59 10.84
C VAL A 88 9.02 13.04 11.21
N SER A 89 10.02 13.90 11.00
CA SER A 89 9.97 15.30 11.42
C SER A 89 10.36 16.21 10.25
N LEU A 90 9.75 17.37 10.19
CA LEU A 90 10.06 18.44 9.25
C LEU A 90 10.06 19.77 9.98
N GLY A 91 11.05 20.62 9.70
CA GLY A 91 11.08 21.97 10.29
C GLY A 91 11.22 22.03 11.81
N GLY A 92 11.74 20.97 12.46
CA GLY A 92 12.04 20.96 13.90
C GLY A 92 11.05 20.19 14.78
N GLY A 93 9.97 19.61 14.21
CA GLY A 93 9.01 18.82 14.97
C GLY A 93 8.42 17.66 14.18
N PRO A 94 7.78 16.68 14.85
CA PRO A 94 7.03 15.62 14.19
C PRO A 94 5.92 16.19 13.29
N VAL A 95 5.78 15.61 12.10
CA VAL A 95 4.75 16.02 11.14
C VAL A 95 3.54 15.12 11.28
N SER A 96 2.37 15.73 11.49
CA SER A 96 1.09 15.01 11.47
C SER A 96 0.70 14.63 10.05
N VAL A 97 0.04 13.49 9.93
CA VAL A 97 -0.57 13.01 8.69
C VAL A 97 -2.07 13.24 8.78
N ASP A 98 -2.64 13.71 7.69
CA ASP A 98 -4.08 13.95 7.60
C ASP A 98 -4.87 12.65 7.81
N ASP A 99 -5.93 12.72 8.60
CA ASP A 99 -6.85 11.61 8.86
C ASP A 99 -7.45 11.05 7.57
N GLU A 100 -7.67 11.88 6.55
CA GLU A 100 -8.21 11.46 5.26
C GLU A 100 -7.24 10.55 4.50
N VAL A 101 -5.94 10.83 4.58
CA VAL A 101 -4.90 9.97 3.97
C VAL A 101 -4.92 8.58 4.61
N ILE A 102 -5.02 8.53 5.93
CA ILE A 102 -5.08 7.25 6.65
C ILE A 102 -6.38 6.50 6.32
N LYS A 103 -7.52 7.18 6.32
CA LYS A 103 -8.81 6.57 5.94
C LYS A 103 -8.78 6.03 4.51
N MET A 104 -8.19 6.77 3.57
CA MET A 104 -8.02 6.32 2.19
C MET A 104 -7.17 5.05 2.11
N LEU A 105 -6.07 4.97 2.84
CA LEU A 105 -5.23 3.77 2.90
C LEU A 105 -5.98 2.60 3.55
N GLN A 106 -6.69 2.85 4.64
CA GLN A 106 -7.49 1.85 5.34
C GLN A 106 -8.64 1.31 4.48
N SER A 107 -9.27 2.15 3.66
CA SER A 107 -10.34 1.71 2.74
C SER A 107 -9.86 0.74 1.65
N ARG A 108 -8.56 0.68 1.40
CA ARG A 108 -7.93 -0.26 0.46
C ARG A 108 -7.48 -1.56 1.10
N VAL A 109 -7.66 -1.70 2.42
CA VAL A 109 -7.35 -2.94 3.14
C VAL A 109 -8.49 -3.92 2.92
N ASP A 110 -8.15 -5.13 2.49
CA ASP A 110 -9.12 -6.21 2.29
C ASP A 110 -9.51 -6.91 3.60
N GLN A 111 -10.39 -7.90 3.49
CA GLN A 111 -10.86 -8.67 4.65
C GLN A 111 -9.74 -9.48 5.35
N GLU A 112 -8.65 -9.77 4.65
CA GLU A 112 -7.48 -10.46 5.19
C GLU A 112 -6.48 -9.50 5.85
N GLY A 113 -6.72 -8.17 5.79
CA GLY A 113 -5.86 -7.15 6.39
C GLY A 113 -4.72 -6.66 5.48
N PHE A 114 -4.77 -6.97 4.18
CA PHE A 114 -3.75 -6.54 3.22
C PHE A 114 -4.26 -5.41 2.33
N VAL A 115 -3.36 -4.48 2.01
CA VAL A 115 -3.67 -3.40 1.06
C VAL A 115 -3.70 -3.98 -0.35
N LYS A 116 -4.79 -3.73 -1.06
CA LYS A 116 -4.89 -4.04 -2.49
C LYS A 116 -4.22 -2.94 -3.30
N ILE A 117 -3.28 -3.31 -4.15
CA ILE A 117 -2.68 -2.43 -5.14
C ILE A 117 -3.32 -2.71 -6.49
N GLY A 118 -3.83 -1.66 -7.12
CA GLY A 118 -4.50 -1.74 -8.40
C GLY A 118 -5.96 -2.17 -8.28
N GLU A 119 -6.64 -2.19 -9.41
CA GLU A 119 -8.02 -2.68 -9.51
C GLU A 119 -8.02 -4.20 -9.68
N ASP A 120 -8.99 -4.87 -9.05
CA ASP A 120 -9.26 -6.28 -9.32
C ASP A 120 -10.09 -6.40 -10.60
N PHE A 121 -9.51 -6.97 -11.64
CA PHE A 121 -10.18 -7.23 -12.90
C PHE A 121 -10.66 -8.70 -12.97
N LYS A 122 -11.78 -8.92 -13.64
CA LYS A 122 -12.29 -10.27 -13.91
C LYS A 122 -11.94 -10.67 -15.34
N PRO A 123 -11.65 -11.95 -15.60
CA PRO A 123 -11.48 -12.43 -16.97
C PRO A 123 -12.66 -12.03 -17.87
N GLY A 124 -12.36 -11.46 -19.02
CA GLY A 124 -13.35 -10.92 -19.95
C GLY A 124 -13.75 -9.46 -19.70
N GLU A 125 -13.24 -8.82 -18.67
CA GLU A 125 -13.54 -7.41 -18.35
C GLU A 125 -12.81 -6.46 -19.30
N LEU A 126 -13.51 -5.41 -19.77
CA LEU A 126 -12.93 -4.38 -20.60
C LEU A 126 -12.05 -3.44 -19.74
N VAL A 127 -10.83 -3.24 -20.19
CA VAL A 127 -9.83 -2.40 -19.54
C VAL A 127 -9.22 -1.42 -20.54
N ILE A 128 -8.67 -0.34 -20.01
CA ILE A 128 -7.91 0.66 -20.80
C ILE A 128 -6.50 0.68 -20.25
N VAL A 129 -5.52 0.69 -21.14
CA VAL A 129 -4.12 0.88 -20.77
C VAL A 129 -3.87 2.36 -20.52
N ARG A 130 -3.49 2.71 -19.29
CA ARG A 130 -3.27 4.11 -18.87
C ARG A 130 -1.87 4.61 -19.16
N ASP A 131 -0.88 3.72 -19.22
CA ASP A 131 0.53 4.09 -19.33
C ASP A 131 1.31 3.09 -20.20
N GLY A 132 2.49 3.52 -20.68
CA GLY A 132 3.37 2.73 -21.51
C GLY A 132 3.08 2.79 -23.02
N PRO A 133 3.72 1.91 -23.82
CA PRO A 133 3.63 1.95 -25.29
C PRO A 133 2.22 1.63 -25.84
N PHE A 134 1.34 1.09 -25.03
CA PHE A 134 -0.04 0.74 -25.39
C PHE A 134 -1.07 1.68 -24.75
N ARG A 135 -0.64 2.85 -24.32
CA ARG A 135 -1.52 3.84 -23.69
C ARG A 135 -2.75 4.13 -24.55
N ASP A 136 -3.90 4.32 -23.84
CA ASP A 136 -5.22 4.61 -24.39
C ASP A 136 -5.82 3.50 -25.27
N ILE A 137 -5.18 2.32 -25.34
CA ILE A 137 -5.75 1.17 -26.04
C ILE A 137 -6.72 0.43 -25.14
N HIS A 138 -7.88 0.10 -25.69
CA HIS A 138 -8.88 -0.78 -25.10
C HIS A 138 -8.46 -2.23 -25.26
N ALA A 139 -8.58 -3.00 -24.20
CA ALA A 139 -8.22 -4.42 -24.18
C ALA A 139 -9.20 -5.20 -23.32
N VAL A 140 -9.13 -6.52 -23.39
CA VAL A 140 -9.86 -7.42 -22.49
C VAL A 140 -8.87 -8.02 -21.51
N PHE A 141 -9.17 -7.91 -20.23
CA PHE A 141 -8.39 -8.59 -19.19
C PHE A 141 -8.57 -10.09 -19.32
N GLU A 142 -7.50 -10.85 -19.44
CA GLU A 142 -7.54 -12.29 -19.57
C GLU A 142 -7.29 -12.99 -18.24
N ARG A 143 -6.16 -12.73 -17.64
CA ARG A 143 -5.78 -13.35 -16.36
C ARG A 143 -4.61 -12.65 -15.69
N ASP A 144 -4.47 -12.89 -14.40
CA ASP A 144 -3.27 -12.53 -13.65
C ASP A 144 -2.09 -13.43 -14.00
N MET A 145 -0.89 -12.88 -13.91
CA MET A 145 0.34 -13.64 -13.88
C MET A 145 0.68 -14.07 -12.45
N ASN A 146 1.67 -14.94 -12.34
CA ASN A 146 2.05 -15.56 -11.05
C ASN A 146 2.45 -14.56 -9.97
N ASP A 147 2.98 -13.40 -10.34
CA ASP A 147 3.42 -12.35 -9.41
C ASP A 147 2.31 -11.34 -9.04
N ARG A 148 1.13 -11.40 -9.70
CA ARG A 148 0.03 -10.43 -9.59
C ARG A 148 0.41 -8.96 -9.87
N GLU A 149 1.65 -8.67 -10.12
CA GLU A 149 2.10 -7.34 -10.55
C GLU A 149 1.90 -7.17 -12.05
N ARG A 150 1.91 -8.30 -12.78
CA ARG A 150 1.69 -8.36 -14.22
C ARG A 150 0.45 -9.16 -14.56
N VAL A 151 -0.15 -8.78 -15.67
CA VAL A 151 -1.38 -9.40 -16.16
C VAL A 151 -1.26 -9.64 -17.66
N ILE A 152 -2.08 -10.56 -18.16
CA ILE A 152 -2.24 -10.76 -19.61
C ILE A 152 -3.53 -10.09 -20.01
N ILE A 153 -3.43 -9.22 -21.03
CA ILE A 153 -4.55 -8.59 -21.70
C ILE A 153 -4.60 -9.04 -23.15
N LEU A 154 -5.80 -9.15 -23.66
CA LEU A 154 -6.06 -9.45 -25.06
C LEU A 154 -6.35 -8.14 -25.79
N LEU A 155 -5.49 -7.77 -26.71
CA LEU A 155 -5.73 -6.68 -27.65
C LEU A 155 -6.52 -7.23 -28.85
N ASP A 156 -7.65 -6.62 -29.13
CA ASP A 156 -8.45 -6.90 -30.33
C ASP A 156 -8.33 -5.69 -31.27
N ALA A 157 -7.28 -5.69 -32.09
CA ALA A 157 -7.02 -4.61 -33.01
C ALA A 157 -7.01 -5.15 -34.45
N LEU A 158 -7.92 -4.65 -35.28
CA LEU A 158 -7.92 -4.84 -36.74
C LEU A 158 -7.71 -6.31 -37.20
N ASN A 159 -8.51 -7.24 -36.67
CA ASN A 159 -8.45 -8.68 -36.97
C ASN A 159 -7.23 -9.43 -36.41
N TYR A 160 -6.49 -8.82 -35.51
CA TYR A 160 -5.36 -9.47 -34.84
C TYR A 160 -5.61 -9.53 -33.34
N ARG A 161 -5.63 -10.76 -32.80
CA ARG A 161 -5.70 -10.97 -31.35
C ARG A 161 -4.32 -11.27 -30.82
N ALA A 162 -3.82 -10.42 -29.96
CA ALA A 162 -2.53 -10.60 -29.32
C ALA A 162 -2.64 -10.55 -27.80
N ASN A 163 -2.06 -11.56 -27.14
CA ASN A 163 -1.91 -11.55 -25.71
C ASN A 163 -0.68 -10.74 -25.35
N ILE A 164 -0.86 -9.71 -24.55
CA ILE A 164 0.23 -8.83 -24.13
C ILE A 164 0.33 -8.89 -22.60
N GLU A 165 1.55 -9.04 -22.16
CA GLU A 165 1.92 -8.92 -20.75
C GLU A 165 2.15 -7.45 -20.39
N ILE A 166 1.47 -6.98 -19.35
CA ILE A 166 1.56 -5.60 -18.90
C ILE A 166 1.50 -5.54 -17.36
N GLU A 167 2.07 -4.49 -16.77
CA GLU A 167 1.91 -4.23 -15.35
C GLU A 167 0.45 -3.91 -15.02
N ARG A 168 -0.07 -4.54 -13.97
CA ARG A 168 -1.44 -4.33 -13.51
C ARG A 168 -1.72 -2.85 -13.19
N SER A 169 -0.73 -2.14 -12.66
CA SER A 169 -0.80 -0.71 -12.34
C SER A 169 -1.07 0.18 -13.55
N HIS A 170 -0.80 -0.31 -14.75
CA HIS A 170 -1.06 0.41 -16.01
C HIS A 170 -2.49 0.23 -16.54
N LEU A 171 -3.32 -0.57 -15.88
CA LEU A 171 -4.69 -0.82 -16.30
C LEU A 171 -5.68 -0.04 -15.44
N ILE A 172 -6.71 0.46 -16.09
CA ILE A 172 -7.93 0.98 -15.46
C ILE A 172 -9.15 0.31 -16.08
N ARG A 173 -10.24 0.26 -15.32
CA ARG A 173 -11.50 -0.27 -15.82
C ARG A 173 -12.06 0.66 -16.90
N ALA A 174 -12.43 0.11 -18.04
CA ALA A 174 -13.17 0.87 -19.01
C ALA A 174 -14.55 1.21 -18.41
N ALA A 175 -14.91 2.50 -18.38
CA ALA A 175 -16.24 2.89 -17.96
C ALA A 175 -17.26 2.17 -18.88
N ALA A 176 -18.28 1.56 -18.29
CA ALA A 176 -19.40 1.04 -19.07
C ALA A 176 -20.04 2.21 -19.82
N LEU A 177 -20.04 2.13 -21.16
CA LEU A 177 -20.76 3.06 -22.03
C LEU A 177 -22.26 2.88 -21.85
#